data_e94e53100d336c89d10b4c671e6e4689
#
_entry.id   e94e53100d336c89d10b4c671e6e4689
#
_cell.length_a   1.000
_cell.length_b   1.000
_cell.length_c   1.000
_cell.angle_alpha   90.00
_cell.angle_beta   90.00
_cell.angle_gamma   90.00
#
_symmetry.space_group_name_H-M   'P 1'
#
loop_
_entity.id
_entity.type
_entity.pdbx_description
1 polymer ?
#
loop_
_entity_poly.entity_id
_entity_poly.type
_entity_poly.pdbx_seq_one_letter_code
_entity_poly.pdbx_strand_id
1 'polypeptide(L)'
;MAIVIRPGRPDEAALLSDLALRSKGFWGYSEQLLDSFRRELTLSPSDVVGRRTAVAELSGTVVGFVTVDGSAPAGDLGMLFVVPEAIGNGVGTELFRHAIETARGAGFRRLVIESDPNAEPFYRAMGGIRVGSTESGSVPGRELPLLEVDIVSIANSAPQSAD
;
A
#
# COMPACT_ATOMS: atom_id res chain seq x y z
N MET A 1 3.90 -7.65 -20.37
CA MET A 1 3.57 -8.63 -19.34
C MET A 1 2.38 -8.17 -18.58
N ALA A 2 1.46 -9.06 -18.36
CA ALA A 2 0.23 -8.70 -17.67
C ALA A 2 0.42 -8.77 -16.15
N ILE A 3 -0.07 -7.75 -15.48
CA ILE A 3 -0.10 -7.74 -14.02
C ILE A 3 -1.43 -8.38 -13.62
N VAL A 4 -1.36 -9.39 -12.75
CA VAL A 4 -2.56 -10.05 -12.24
C VAL A 4 -2.72 -9.65 -10.77
N ILE A 5 -3.87 -9.10 -10.42
CA ILE A 5 -4.18 -8.74 -9.02
C ILE A 5 -5.15 -9.79 -8.48
N ARG A 6 -4.85 -10.33 -7.32
CA ARG A 6 -5.71 -11.33 -6.68
C ARG A 6 -5.67 -11.18 -5.17
N PRO A 7 -6.62 -11.80 -4.43
CA PRO A 7 -6.56 -11.76 -2.97
C PRO A 7 -5.29 -12.45 -2.47
N GLY A 8 -4.73 -11.92 -1.39
CA GLY A 8 -3.62 -12.58 -0.70
C GLY A 8 -4.12 -13.81 0.05
N ARG A 9 -3.24 -14.79 0.23
CA ARG A 9 -3.59 -16.01 0.96
C ARG A 9 -2.91 -16.02 2.33
N PRO A 10 -3.56 -16.58 3.35
CA PRO A 10 -2.95 -16.61 4.69
C PRO A 10 -1.56 -17.24 4.71
N ASP A 11 -1.32 -18.25 3.87
CA ASP A 11 -0.02 -18.90 3.83
C ASP A 11 1.06 -18.05 3.15
N GLU A 12 0.72 -16.88 2.66
CA GLU A 12 1.68 -15.96 2.07
C GLU A 12 2.20 -14.91 3.08
N ALA A 13 1.77 -14.99 4.32
CA ALA A 13 2.11 -13.96 5.31
C ALA A 13 3.62 -13.72 5.42
N ALA A 14 4.42 -14.79 5.51
CA ALA A 14 5.86 -14.64 5.62
C ALA A 14 6.47 -14.05 4.34
N LEU A 15 5.99 -14.50 3.19
CA LEU A 15 6.47 -14.00 1.91
C LEU A 15 6.19 -12.51 1.77
N LEU A 16 5.00 -12.07 2.15
CA LEU A 16 4.63 -10.66 2.04
C LEU A 16 5.38 -9.80 3.05
N SER A 17 5.62 -10.31 4.25
CA SER A 17 6.40 -9.60 5.25
C SER A 17 7.83 -9.38 4.76
N ASP A 18 8.43 -10.40 4.16
CA ASP A 18 9.78 -10.27 3.59
C ASP A 18 9.80 -9.32 2.41
N LEU A 19 8.76 -9.35 1.58
CA LEU A 19 8.63 -8.45 0.44
C LEU A 19 8.57 -6.99 0.90
N ALA A 20 7.80 -6.72 1.93
CA ALA A 20 7.68 -5.37 2.48
C ALA A 20 9.04 -4.84 2.95
N LEU A 21 9.81 -5.68 3.62
CA LEU A 21 11.11 -5.29 4.12
C LEU A 21 12.10 -5.04 2.98
N ARG A 22 12.09 -5.90 1.95
CA ARG A 22 12.93 -5.70 0.77
C ARG A 22 12.59 -4.41 0.05
N SER A 23 11.31 -4.13 -0.10
CA SER A 23 10.84 -2.91 -0.74
C SER A 23 11.29 -1.68 0.04
N LYS A 24 11.17 -1.72 1.36
CA LYS A 24 11.58 -0.62 2.23
C LYS A 24 13.09 -0.40 2.12
N GLY A 25 13.85 -1.48 2.02
CA GLY A 25 15.31 -1.42 1.90
C GLY A 25 15.80 -0.72 0.63
N PHE A 26 14.97 -0.67 -0.41
CA PHE A 26 15.31 0.00 -1.67
C PHE A 26 15.67 1.47 -1.45
N TRP A 27 15.08 2.12 -0.44
CA TRP A 27 15.29 3.54 -0.21
C TRP A 27 16.59 3.85 0.54
N GLY A 28 17.42 2.83 0.82
CA GLY A 28 18.73 3.06 1.42
C GLY A 28 18.74 3.19 2.92
N TYR A 29 17.68 2.75 3.60
CA TYR A 29 17.66 2.76 5.05
C TYR A 29 18.71 1.79 5.60
N SER A 30 19.31 2.15 6.74
CA SER A 30 20.28 1.26 7.40
C SER A 30 19.61 -0.01 7.91
N GLU A 31 20.40 -1.04 8.17
CA GLU A 31 19.87 -2.27 8.75
C GLU A 31 19.23 -2.01 10.10
N GLN A 32 19.80 -1.12 10.89
CA GLN A 32 19.24 -0.78 12.20
C GLN A 32 17.85 -0.15 12.04
N LEU A 33 17.70 0.73 11.06
CA LEU A 33 16.42 1.38 10.82
C LEU A 33 15.41 0.40 10.26
N LEU A 34 15.85 -0.51 9.37
CA LEU A 34 14.97 -1.56 8.85
C LEU A 34 14.48 -2.47 9.97
N ASP A 35 15.33 -2.77 10.96
CA ASP A 35 14.90 -3.56 12.12
C ASP A 35 13.81 -2.84 12.90
N SER A 36 13.89 -1.52 12.98
CA SER A 36 12.85 -0.73 13.65
C SER A 36 11.51 -0.83 12.93
N PHE A 37 11.53 -0.98 11.60
CA PHE A 37 10.31 -1.12 10.82
C PHE A 37 9.74 -2.52 10.83
N ARG A 38 10.55 -3.52 11.15
CA ARG A 38 10.19 -4.94 10.97
C ARG A 38 8.87 -5.30 11.62
N ARG A 39 8.62 -4.79 12.81
CA ARG A 39 7.40 -5.14 13.55
C ARG A 39 6.15 -4.64 12.82
N GLU A 40 6.18 -3.42 12.30
CA GLU A 40 5.06 -2.87 11.56
C GLU A 40 4.85 -3.55 10.24
N LEU A 41 5.91 -4.08 9.64
CA LEU A 41 5.86 -4.70 8.32
C LEU A 41 5.57 -6.19 8.36
N THR A 42 5.43 -6.76 9.57
CA THR A 42 5.18 -8.20 9.70
C THR A 42 3.69 -8.47 9.70
N LEU A 43 3.25 -9.35 8.79
CA LEU A 43 1.87 -9.79 8.70
C LEU A 43 1.74 -11.19 9.26
N SER A 44 0.68 -11.43 10.03
CA SER A 44 0.30 -12.78 10.41
C SER A 44 -0.66 -13.34 9.37
N PRO A 45 -0.91 -14.66 9.35
CA PRO A 45 -1.91 -15.21 8.43
C PRO A 45 -3.28 -14.56 8.56
N SER A 46 -3.71 -14.25 9.79
CA SER A 46 -5.00 -13.59 9.98
C SER A 46 -4.99 -12.14 9.50
N ASP A 47 -3.84 -11.48 9.55
CA ASP A 47 -3.72 -10.12 9.03
C ASP A 47 -3.93 -10.09 7.52
N VAL A 48 -3.43 -11.10 6.81
CA VAL A 48 -3.59 -11.14 5.34
C VAL A 48 -5.06 -11.08 4.97
N VAL A 49 -5.89 -11.85 5.66
CA VAL A 49 -7.32 -11.85 5.40
C VAL A 49 -7.98 -10.59 5.96
N GLY A 50 -7.69 -10.27 7.22
CA GLY A 50 -8.38 -9.18 7.92
C GLY A 50 -8.08 -7.81 7.35
N ARG A 51 -6.94 -7.63 6.72
CA ARG A 51 -6.53 -6.36 6.13
C ARG A 51 -6.84 -6.28 4.64
N ARG A 52 -7.74 -7.11 4.14
CA ARG A 52 -8.18 -7.11 2.73
C ARG A 52 -7.02 -7.10 1.75
N THR A 53 -6.00 -7.90 2.04
CA THR A 53 -4.75 -7.89 1.27
C THR A 53 -4.98 -8.38 -0.16
N ALA A 54 -4.43 -7.64 -1.12
CA ALA A 54 -4.38 -8.07 -2.51
C ALA A 54 -2.94 -8.11 -2.96
N VAL A 55 -2.60 -9.10 -3.76
CA VAL A 55 -1.23 -9.26 -4.27
C VAL A 55 -1.20 -9.07 -5.78
N ALA A 56 -0.06 -8.60 -6.27
CA ALA A 56 0.18 -8.46 -7.70
C ALA A 56 1.20 -9.49 -8.14
N GLU A 57 0.91 -10.17 -9.25
CA GLU A 57 1.81 -11.13 -9.84
C GLU A 57 2.23 -10.68 -11.23
N LEU A 58 3.50 -10.92 -11.54
CA LEU A 58 4.03 -10.81 -12.89
C LEU A 58 4.59 -12.18 -13.25
N SER A 59 4.08 -12.79 -14.30
CA SER A 59 4.54 -14.11 -14.76
C SER A 59 4.53 -15.15 -13.63
N GLY A 60 3.48 -15.12 -12.82
CA GLY A 60 3.31 -16.09 -11.74
C GLY A 60 4.10 -15.80 -10.47
N THR A 61 4.87 -14.70 -10.43
CA THR A 61 5.65 -14.35 -9.25
C THR A 61 5.02 -13.17 -8.55
N VAL A 62 4.85 -13.26 -7.24
CA VAL A 62 4.32 -12.15 -6.45
C VAL A 62 5.36 -11.04 -6.39
N VAL A 63 5.01 -9.86 -6.86
CA VAL A 63 5.91 -8.72 -6.95
C VAL A 63 5.46 -7.51 -6.13
N GLY A 64 4.29 -7.56 -5.53
CA GLY A 64 3.81 -6.47 -4.70
C GLY A 64 2.51 -6.83 -4.00
N PHE A 65 2.11 -5.99 -3.07
CA PHE A 65 0.83 -6.16 -2.38
C PHE A 65 0.34 -4.85 -1.78
N VAL A 66 -0.94 -4.82 -1.43
CA VAL A 66 -1.56 -3.66 -0.80
C VAL A 66 -2.54 -4.14 0.26
N THR A 67 -2.72 -3.36 1.32
CA THR A 67 -3.75 -3.64 2.33
C THR A 67 -4.68 -2.44 2.47
N VAL A 68 -5.94 -2.74 2.78
CA VAL A 68 -6.95 -1.73 3.09
C VAL A 68 -7.50 -2.06 4.47
N ASP A 69 -7.23 -1.18 5.42
CA ASP A 69 -7.51 -1.43 6.82
C ASP A 69 -8.69 -0.63 7.34
N GLY A 70 -9.30 -1.11 8.38
CA GLY A 70 -10.34 -0.36 9.10
C GLY A 70 -11.74 -0.67 8.62
N SER A 71 -12.67 0.19 9.03
CA SER A 71 -14.08 0.02 8.73
C SER A 71 -14.66 1.30 8.13
N ALA A 72 -15.63 1.14 7.24
CA ALA A 72 -16.29 2.30 6.64
C ALA A 72 -16.81 3.26 7.72
N PRO A 73 -16.85 4.56 7.45
CA PRO A 73 -16.63 5.22 6.16
C PRO A 73 -15.19 5.64 5.89
N ALA A 74 -14.30 5.52 6.84
CA ALA A 74 -12.92 5.95 6.67
C ALA A 74 -11.97 4.88 7.17
N GLY A 75 -10.98 4.57 6.38
CA GLY A 75 -9.97 3.58 6.76
C GLY A 75 -8.59 4.00 6.28
N ASP A 76 -7.68 3.04 6.24
CA ASP A 76 -6.30 3.31 5.90
C ASP A 76 -5.85 2.47 4.73
N LEU A 77 -5.07 3.07 3.82
CA LEU A 77 -4.25 2.28 2.92
C LEU A 77 -3.01 1.96 3.73
N GLY A 78 -3.00 0.76 4.34
CA GLY A 78 -2.01 0.45 5.37
C GLY A 78 -0.65 0.10 4.83
N MET A 79 -0.61 -0.69 3.77
CA MET A 79 0.63 -1.11 3.14
C MET A 79 0.47 -1.09 1.64
N LEU A 80 1.50 -0.64 0.92
CA LEU A 80 1.60 -0.81 -0.51
C LEU A 80 3.09 -0.92 -0.82
N PHE A 81 3.52 -2.11 -1.21
CA PHE A 81 4.93 -2.37 -1.47
C PHE A 81 5.10 -3.14 -2.78
N VAL A 82 6.17 -2.80 -3.50
CA VAL A 82 6.53 -3.45 -4.75
C VAL A 82 8.01 -3.82 -4.64
N VAL A 83 8.37 -5.03 -5.08
CA VAL A 83 9.78 -5.43 -5.04
C VAL A 83 10.61 -4.49 -5.92
N PRO A 84 11.87 -4.21 -5.56
CA PRO A 84 12.68 -3.26 -6.32
C PRO A 84 12.79 -3.60 -7.80
N GLU A 85 12.86 -4.89 -8.14
CA GLU A 85 13.01 -5.34 -9.53
C GLU A 85 11.79 -5.02 -10.39
N ALA A 86 10.63 -4.82 -9.80
CA ALA A 86 9.41 -4.56 -10.54
C ALA A 86 9.00 -3.08 -10.55
N ILE A 87 9.77 -2.21 -9.92
CA ILE A 87 9.49 -0.78 -9.91
C ILE A 87 9.57 -0.26 -11.34
N GLY A 88 8.61 0.61 -11.72
CA GLY A 88 8.57 1.16 -13.06
C GLY A 88 7.70 0.38 -14.04
N ASN A 89 7.12 -0.74 -13.60
CA ASN A 89 6.25 -1.54 -14.45
C ASN A 89 4.76 -1.32 -14.23
N GLY A 90 4.41 -0.30 -13.43
CA GLY A 90 3.00 0.01 -13.19
C GLY A 90 2.34 -0.82 -12.10
N VAL A 91 3.09 -1.64 -11.39
CA VAL A 91 2.54 -2.52 -10.35
C VAL A 91 1.91 -1.70 -9.22
N GLY A 92 2.60 -0.67 -8.75
CA GLY A 92 2.08 0.18 -7.68
C GLY A 92 0.77 0.86 -8.07
N THR A 93 0.69 1.35 -9.31
CA THR A 93 -0.51 1.99 -9.81
C THR A 93 -1.69 1.02 -9.85
N GLU A 94 -1.45 -0.22 -10.31
CA GLU A 94 -2.52 -1.22 -10.36
C GLU A 94 -2.97 -1.63 -8.96
N LEU A 95 -2.04 -1.78 -8.05
CA LEU A 95 -2.38 -2.09 -6.65
C LEU A 95 -3.18 -0.97 -6.01
N PHE A 96 -2.77 0.28 -6.25
CA PHE A 96 -3.48 1.43 -5.71
C PHE A 96 -4.92 1.48 -6.25
N ARG A 97 -5.08 1.31 -7.55
CA ARG A 97 -6.42 1.31 -8.16
C ARG A 97 -7.29 0.20 -7.58
N HIS A 98 -6.71 -0.98 -7.39
CA HIS A 98 -7.44 -2.09 -6.79
C HIS A 98 -7.87 -1.75 -5.36
N ALA A 99 -7.00 -1.11 -4.59
CA ALA A 99 -7.33 -0.70 -3.22
C ALA A 99 -8.49 0.29 -3.19
N ILE A 100 -8.52 1.24 -4.14
CA ILE A 100 -9.61 2.20 -4.24
C ILE A 100 -10.93 1.48 -4.54
N GLU A 101 -10.91 0.51 -5.46
CA GLU A 101 -12.12 -0.25 -5.79
C GLU A 101 -12.58 -1.10 -4.60
N THR A 102 -11.64 -1.71 -3.89
CA THR A 102 -11.95 -2.50 -2.70
C THR A 102 -12.59 -1.61 -1.63
N ALA A 103 -12.02 -0.44 -1.40
CA ALA A 103 -12.53 0.50 -0.41
C ALA A 103 -13.93 0.99 -0.79
N ARG A 104 -14.12 1.30 -2.07
CA ARG A 104 -15.43 1.75 -2.55
C ARG A 104 -16.49 0.68 -2.35
N GLY A 105 -16.16 -0.56 -2.71
CA GLY A 105 -17.09 -1.68 -2.55
C GLY A 105 -17.43 -1.99 -1.10
N ALA A 106 -16.53 -1.64 -0.17
CA ALA A 106 -16.75 -1.83 1.25
C ALA A 106 -17.43 -0.62 1.93
N GLY A 107 -17.79 0.39 1.16
CA GLY A 107 -18.52 1.56 1.69
C GLY A 107 -17.62 2.65 2.23
N PHE A 108 -16.33 2.62 1.96
CA PHE A 108 -15.42 3.66 2.42
C PHE A 108 -15.64 4.92 1.59
N ARG A 109 -15.51 6.06 2.23
CA ARG A 109 -15.58 7.34 1.54
C ARG A 109 -14.21 7.98 1.43
N ARG A 110 -13.26 7.57 2.27
CA ARG A 110 -11.90 8.09 2.21
C ARG A 110 -10.93 7.08 2.80
N LEU A 111 -9.69 7.14 2.29
CA LEU A 111 -8.57 6.39 2.86
C LEU A 111 -7.51 7.38 3.33
N VAL A 112 -6.90 7.07 4.47
CA VAL A 112 -5.79 7.82 5.02
C VAL A 112 -4.52 7.06 4.72
N ILE A 113 -3.44 7.77 4.40
CA ILE A 113 -2.15 7.17 4.09
C ILE A 113 -1.09 7.82 4.97
N GLU A 114 -0.45 7.02 5.84
CA GLU A 114 0.75 7.45 6.53
C GLU A 114 1.90 7.05 5.64
N SER A 115 2.44 7.98 4.88
CA SER A 115 3.35 7.66 3.79
C SER A 115 4.79 7.68 4.23
N ASP A 116 5.58 6.72 3.74
CA ASP A 116 7.03 6.90 3.73
C ASP A 116 7.30 8.19 2.94
N PRO A 117 8.19 9.06 3.41
CA PRO A 117 8.48 10.29 2.68
C PRO A 117 8.91 10.07 1.24
N ASN A 118 9.57 8.94 0.97
CA ASN A 118 10.01 8.61 -0.39
C ASN A 118 8.85 8.23 -1.30
N ALA A 119 7.72 7.81 -0.75
CA ALA A 119 6.56 7.39 -1.52
C ALA A 119 5.54 8.51 -1.70
N GLU A 120 5.71 9.63 -1.02
CA GLU A 120 4.72 10.72 -1.10
C GLU A 120 4.46 11.18 -2.54
N PRO A 121 5.47 11.35 -3.41
CA PRO A 121 5.20 11.77 -4.78
C PRO A 121 4.29 10.78 -5.53
N PHE A 122 4.44 9.49 -5.28
CA PHE A 122 3.60 8.49 -5.89
C PHE A 122 2.13 8.67 -5.45
N TYR A 123 1.91 8.81 -4.14
CA TYR A 123 0.55 8.95 -3.65
C TYR A 123 -0.10 10.26 -4.11
N ARG A 124 0.67 11.34 -4.22
CA ARG A 124 0.13 12.58 -4.77
C ARG A 124 -0.27 12.42 -6.22
N ALA A 125 0.54 11.71 -7.00
CA ALA A 125 0.22 11.43 -8.40
C ALA A 125 -1.04 10.58 -8.53
N MET A 126 -1.34 9.76 -7.54
CA MET A 126 -2.53 8.91 -7.54
C MET A 126 -3.78 9.64 -7.02
N GLY A 127 -3.65 10.90 -6.64
CA GLY A 127 -4.81 11.68 -6.19
C GLY A 127 -4.84 11.96 -4.70
N GLY A 128 -3.80 11.54 -3.97
CA GLY A 128 -3.71 11.82 -2.55
C GLY A 128 -3.38 13.27 -2.28
N ILE A 129 -3.99 13.84 -1.24
CA ILE A 129 -3.76 15.22 -0.85
C ILE A 129 -3.14 15.20 0.54
N ARG A 130 -2.01 15.89 0.69
CA ARG A 130 -1.37 15.95 1.99
C ARG A 130 -2.19 16.83 2.92
N VAL A 131 -2.55 16.29 4.08
CA VAL A 131 -3.36 16.99 5.08
C VAL A 131 -2.58 17.30 6.35
N GLY A 132 -1.36 16.81 6.47
CA GLY A 132 -0.55 17.07 7.66
C GLY A 132 0.60 16.11 7.77
N SER A 133 1.00 15.83 9.00
CA SER A 133 2.02 14.83 9.30
C SER A 133 1.62 14.08 10.57
N THR A 134 2.22 12.92 10.77
CA THR A 134 1.97 12.10 11.94
C THR A 134 3.28 11.47 12.38
N GLU A 135 3.39 11.12 13.64
CA GLU A 135 4.60 10.48 14.14
C GLU A 135 4.65 9.03 13.72
N SER A 136 5.84 8.56 13.34
CA SER A 136 6.04 7.16 12.99
C SER A 136 5.74 6.26 14.19
N GLY A 137 5.02 5.17 13.94
CA GLY A 137 4.74 4.19 14.99
C GLY A 137 5.97 3.36 15.38
N SER A 138 6.98 3.31 14.50
CA SER A 138 8.14 2.46 14.76
C SER A 138 9.39 3.23 15.13
N VAL A 139 9.50 4.51 14.81
CA VAL A 139 10.70 5.31 15.07
C VAL A 139 10.30 6.58 15.80
N PRO A 140 10.59 6.68 17.11
CA PRO A 140 10.23 7.88 17.87
C PRO A 140 10.85 9.14 17.27
N GLY A 141 10.07 10.19 17.16
CA GLY A 141 10.53 11.47 16.63
C GLY A 141 10.56 11.57 15.13
N ARG A 142 10.32 10.49 14.40
CA ARG A 142 10.25 10.53 12.93
C ARG A 142 8.84 10.88 12.51
N GLU A 143 8.70 11.92 11.71
CA GLU A 143 7.40 12.33 11.20
C GLU A 143 7.18 11.82 9.81
N LEU A 144 5.95 11.42 9.52
CA LEU A 144 5.56 10.92 8.21
C LEU A 144 4.51 11.84 7.60
N PRO A 145 4.56 12.06 6.27
CA PRO A 145 3.48 12.77 5.59
C PRO A 145 2.16 12.02 5.77
N LEU A 146 1.10 12.77 6.05
CA LEU A 146 -0.23 12.21 6.17
C LEU A 146 -1.05 12.70 4.99
N LEU A 147 -1.56 11.77 4.19
CA LEU A 147 -2.36 12.10 3.03
C LEU A 147 -3.75 11.49 3.14
N GLU A 148 -4.69 12.06 2.41
CA GLU A 148 -6.04 11.51 2.29
C GLU A 148 -6.41 11.37 0.83
N VAL A 149 -7.16 10.31 0.54
CA VAL A 149 -7.71 10.07 -0.78
C VAL A 149 -9.22 10.04 -0.64
N ASP A 150 -9.90 10.89 -1.41
CA ASP A 150 -11.36 10.91 -1.43
C ASP A 150 -11.83 9.82 -2.39
N ILE A 151 -12.39 8.76 -1.85
CA ILE A 151 -12.79 7.59 -2.64
C ILE A 151 -13.87 7.94 -3.65
N VAL A 152 -14.81 8.78 -3.27
CA VAL A 152 -15.90 9.15 -4.15
C VAL A 152 -15.38 10.00 -5.32
N SER A 153 -14.57 11.01 -5.01
CA SER A 153 -14.03 11.89 -6.02
C SER A 153 -13.11 11.16 -6.99
N ILE A 154 -12.22 10.33 -6.46
CA ILE A 154 -11.27 9.62 -7.28
C ILE A 154 -11.96 8.60 -8.19
N ALA A 155 -13.00 7.93 -7.69
CA ALA A 155 -13.77 7.00 -8.50
C ALA A 155 -14.50 7.72 -9.63
N ASN A 156 -15.00 8.92 -9.36
CA ASN A 156 -15.71 9.70 -10.37
C ASN A 156 -14.77 10.33 -11.38
N SER A 157 -13.53 10.57 -11.00
CA SER A 157 -12.57 11.16 -11.93
C SER A 157 -11.74 10.10 -12.65
N ALA A 158 -12.01 8.84 -12.42
CA ALA A 158 -11.30 7.79 -13.11
C ALA A 158 -11.51 7.96 -14.61
N PRO A 159 -10.49 7.76 -15.38
CA PRO A 159 -10.56 8.00 -16.82
C PRO A 159 -11.51 7.04 -17.43
N GLN A 160 -12.53 7.57 -17.87
CA GLN A 160 -13.38 6.77 -18.59
C GLN A 160 -12.87 6.48 -19.85
N SER A 161 -12.09 7.24 -20.24
CA SER A 161 -11.60 7.08 -21.47
C SER A 161 -10.69 6.15 -21.61
N ALA A 162 -10.39 5.54 -20.79
CA ALA A 162 -9.48 4.54 -21.00
C ALA A 162 -9.81 3.94 -22.30
N ASP A 163 -10.79 4.21 -22.74
CA ASP A 163 -11.12 3.83 -24.02
C ASP A 163 -10.18 4.08 -25.08
#